data_c3b4ca40536831320df0f175d05de16c
#
_entry.id   c3b4ca40536831320df0f175d05de16c
#
_cell.length_a   1.000
_cell.length_b   1.000
_cell.length_c   1.000
_cell.angle_alpha   90.00
_cell.angle_beta   90.00
_cell.angle_gamma   90.00
#
_symmetry.space_group_name_H-M   'P 1'
#
loop_
_entity.id
_entity.type
_entity.pdbx_description
1 polymer ?
#
loop_
_entity_poly.entity_id
_entity_poly.type
_entity_poly.pdbx_seq_one_letter_code
_entity_poly.pdbx_strand_id
1 'polypeptide(L)'
;KEYIAHNNKKLYSTKVTKLASKLAKNIEIRTFIVKIQQDMIITLEKKFNGIILEGRDCGSVVAPKADLKFYLTANLKVRAERRFNQFVKEKKDITYEQVLGDLRERDVQDKNREHSPLQKPKGAVVVDNSDYNFEETINIVKNIIFSKIPTLKNKI
;
A
#
# COMPACT_ATOMS: atom_id res chain seq x y z
N LYS A 1 18.01 -8.80 6.89
CA LYS A 1 16.70 -9.31 7.39
C LYS A 1 16.29 -8.65 8.71
N GLU A 2 17.20 -8.45 9.65
CA GLU A 2 16.94 -7.77 10.94
C GLU A 2 16.69 -6.27 10.82
N TYR A 3 17.30 -5.61 9.84
CA TYR A 3 17.17 -4.16 9.66
C TYR A 3 15.75 -3.68 9.37
N ILE A 4 14.91 -4.52 8.73
CA ILE A 4 13.52 -4.20 8.39
C ILE A 4 12.56 -4.52 9.55
N ALA A 5 12.89 -5.48 10.40
CA ALA A 5 12.10 -5.84 11.57
C ALA A 5 12.14 -4.78 12.69
N HIS A 6 13.16 -3.96 12.73
CA HIS A 6 13.29 -2.87 13.70
C HIS A 6 12.69 -1.61 13.09
N ASN A 7 11.50 -1.25 13.53
CA ASN A 7 10.71 -0.06 13.28
C ASN A 7 11.57 1.21 13.10
N ASN A 8 12.29 1.31 11.99
CA ASN A 8 13.21 2.39 11.75
C ASN A 8 12.40 3.62 11.30
N LYS A 9 11.99 4.45 12.26
CA LYS A 9 11.23 5.69 12.02
C LYS A 9 11.84 6.57 10.93
N LYS A 10 13.15 6.46 10.67
CA LYS A 10 13.85 7.20 9.61
C LYS A 10 13.36 6.80 8.22
N LEU A 11 12.96 5.53 8.00
CA LEU A 11 12.45 5.07 6.71
C LEU A 11 11.11 5.71 6.34
N TYR A 12 10.33 6.13 7.33
CA TYR A 12 9.02 6.76 7.15
C TYR A 12 9.08 8.30 7.17
N SER A 13 10.28 8.87 7.13
CA SER A 13 10.44 10.31 7.07
C SER A 13 9.95 10.87 5.73
N THR A 14 9.45 12.11 5.74
CA THR A 14 9.00 12.81 4.52
C THR A 14 10.10 12.88 3.47
N LYS A 15 11.37 13.08 3.90
CA LYS A 15 12.54 13.12 3.02
C LYS A 15 12.76 11.79 2.29
N VAL A 16 12.72 10.67 3.02
CA VAL A 16 12.88 9.33 2.41
C VAL A 16 11.70 9.00 1.51
N THR A 17 10.47 9.32 1.91
CA THR A 17 9.28 9.11 1.09
C THR A 17 9.36 9.87 -0.24
N LYS A 18 9.78 11.16 -0.23
CA LYS A 18 9.95 11.97 -1.44
C LYS A 18 11.07 11.40 -2.33
N LEU A 19 12.18 10.98 -1.75
CA LEU A 19 13.28 10.35 -2.50
C LEU A 19 12.86 9.03 -3.14
N ALA A 20 12.20 8.15 -2.39
CA ALA A 20 11.69 6.88 -2.90
C ALA A 20 10.70 7.08 -4.05
N SER A 21 9.78 8.06 -3.94
CA SER A 21 8.86 8.41 -5.02
C SER A 21 9.59 8.92 -6.27
N LYS A 22 10.68 9.67 -6.11
CA LYS A 22 11.51 10.13 -7.24
C LYS A 22 12.26 8.96 -7.90
N LEU A 23 12.88 8.09 -7.11
CA LEU A 23 13.59 6.91 -7.62
C LEU A 23 12.67 5.92 -8.32
N ALA A 24 11.42 5.80 -7.85
CA ALA A 24 10.41 4.94 -8.46
C ALA A 24 9.99 5.34 -9.89
N LYS A 25 10.41 6.51 -10.38
CA LYS A 25 10.23 6.92 -11.78
C LYS A 25 11.30 6.34 -12.71
N ASN A 26 12.46 5.93 -12.17
CA ASN A 26 13.53 5.31 -12.97
C ASN A 26 13.15 3.86 -13.28
N ILE A 27 13.08 3.53 -14.57
CA ILE A 27 12.65 2.21 -15.06
C ILE A 27 13.60 1.09 -14.63
N GLU A 28 14.92 1.32 -14.66
CA GLU A 28 15.92 0.32 -14.32
C GLU A 28 15.83 -0.05 -12.83
N ILE A 29 15.78 0.99 -11.96
CA ILE A 29 15.61 0.81 -10.52
C ILE A 29 14.30 0.07 -10.24
N ARG A 30 13.22 0.44 -10.92
CA ARG A 30 11.92 -0.17 -10.74
C ARG A 30 11.91 -1.63 -11.16
N THR A 31 12.44 -1.94 -12.34
CA THR A 31 12.55 -3.32 -12.85
C THR A 31 13.36 -4.19 -11.88
N PHE A 32 14.48 -3.67 -11.40
CA PHE A 32 15.30 -4.35 -10.42
C PHE A 32 14.55 -4.64 -9.11
N ILE A 33 13.85 -3.65 -8.56
CA ILE A 33 13.06 -3.81 -7.33
C ILE A 33 11.91 -4.80 -7.52
N VAL A 34 11.18 -4.72 -8.63
CA VAL A 34 10.10 -5.67 -8.94
C VAL A 34 10.63 -7.10 -9.00
N LYS A 35 11.78 -7.31 -9.64
CA LYS A 35 12.42 -8.63 -9.68
C LYS A 35 12.76 -9.14 -8.27
N ILE A 36 13.37 -8.32 -7.42
CA ILE A 36 13.65 -8.69 -6.03
C ILE A 36 12.36 -9.06 -5.28
N GLN A 37 11.29 -8.28 -5.45
CA GLN A 37 10.01 -8.57 -4.80
C GLN A 37 9.42 -9.91 -5.27
N GLN A 38 9.48 -10.21 -6.57
CA GLN A 38 9.02 -11.48 -7.14
C GLN A 38 9.85 -12.66 -6.63
N ASP A 39 11.17 -12.54 -6.59
CA ASP A 39 12.07 -13.58 -6.05
C ASP A 39 11.81 -13.83 -4.54
N MET A 40 11.52 -12.75 -3.79
CA MET A 40 11.12 -12.86 -2.38
C MET A 40 9.80 -13.61 -2.23
N ILE A 41 8.80 -13.35 -3.07
CA ILE A 41 7.50 -14.06 -3.04
C ILE A 41 7.75 -15.56 -3.24
N ILE A 42 8.46 -15.96 -4.30
CA ILE A 42 8.77 -17.37 -4.58
C ILE A 42 9.48 -18.05 -3.40
N THR A 43 10.37 -17.33 -2.73
CA THR A 43 11.10 -17.84 -1.56
C THR A 43 10.20 -17.98 -0.33
N LEU A 44 9.31 -17.01 -0.11
CA LEU A 44 8.45 -16.95 1.06
C LEU A 44 7.25 -17.91 0.95
N GLU A 45 6.72 -18.15 -0.26
CA GLU A 45 5.65 -19.13 -0.50
C GLU A 45 6.04 -20.56 -0.05
N LYS A 46 7.33 -20.88 -0.09
CA LYS A 46 7.86 -22.16 0.40
C LYS A 46 7.92 -22.27 1.92
N LYS A 47 7.78 -21.15 2.63
CA LYS A 47 7.98 -21.05 4.10
C LYS A 47 6.72 -20.69 4.87
N PHE A 48 5.77 -20.07 4.20
CA PHE A 48 4.57 -19.53 4.83
C PHE A 48 3.31 -19.94 4.08
N ASN A 49 2.21 -20.09 4.80
CA ASN A 49 0.90 -20.45 4.23
C ASN A 49 0.24 -19.31 3.42
N GLY A 50 0.83 -18.13 3.39
CA GLY A 50 0.35 -16.98 2.63
C GLY A 50 1.26 -15.78 2.81
N ILE A 51 1.15 -14.83 1.87
CA ILE A 51 1.92 -13.59 1.84
C ILE A 51 0.95 -12.44 1.62
N ILE A 52 1.10 -11.38 2.40
CA ILE A 52 0.38 -10.13 2.19
C ILE A 52 1.36 -9.11 1.64
N LEU A 53 1.00 -8.51 0.50
CA LEU A 53 1.77 -7.45 -0.14
C LEU A 53 1.02 -6.13 -0.05
N GLU A 54 1.74 -5.08 0.29
CA GLU A 54 1.24 -3.71 0.27
C GLU A 54 2.05 -2.87 -0.73
N GLY A 55 1.36 -2.12 -1.59
CA GLY A 55 2.00 -1.21 -2.53
C GLY A 55 1.05 -0.73 -3.62
N ARG A 56 1.55 0.15 -4.49
CA ARG A 56 0.78 0.81 -5.54
C ARG A 56 0.55 -0.08 -6.77
N ASP A 57 1.44 -1.01 -7.01
CA ASP A 57 1.48 -1.89 -8.17
C ASP A 57 1.58 -3.38 -7.81
N CYS A 58 1.40 -3.71 -6.54
CA CYS A 58 1.50 -5.10 -6.07
C CYS A 58 0.57 -6.04 -6.85
N GLY A 59 -0.69 -5.68 -7.03
CA GLY A 59 -1.67 -6.53 -7.71
C GLY A 59 -1.66 -6.45 -9.24
N SER A 60 -0.95 -5.48 -9.83
CA SER A 60 -0.88 -5.29 -11.29
C SER A 60 0.46 -5.74 -11.89
N VAL A 61 1.56 -5.59 -11.15
CA VAL A 61 2.93 -5.83 -11.64
C VAL A 61 3.68 -6.86 -10.82
N VAL A 62 3.73 -6.71 -9.49
CA VAL A 62 4.55 -7.58 -8.63
C VAL A 62 3.93 -8.96 -8.51
N ALA A 63 2.64 -9.05 -8.20
CA ALA A 63 1.89 -10.31 -8.04
C ALA A 63 0.57 -10.28 -8.84
N PRO A 64 0.61 -10.24 -10.18
CA PRO A 64 -0.59 -10.16 -11.01
C PRO A 64 -1.47 -11.43 -10.92
N LYS A 65 -0.91 -12.53 -10.45
CA LYS A 65 -1.60 -13.82 -10.26
C LYS A 65 -2.01 -14.09 -8.81
N ALA A 66 -1.92 -13.09 -7.90
CA ALA A 66 -2.35 -13.25 -6.52
C ALA A 66 -3.80 -13.74 -6.42
N ASP A 67 -4.07 -14.68 -5.50
CA ASP A 67 -5.38 -15.29 -5.29
C ASP A 67 -6.46 -14.27 -4.93
N LEU A 68 -6.08 -13.25 -4.17
CA LEU A 68 -6.98 -12.16 -3.79
C LEU A 68 -6.25 -10.81 -3.90
N LYS A 69 -6.91 -9.87 -4.55
CA LYS A 69 -6.41 -8.51 -4.71
C LYS A 69 -7.42 -7.52 -4.18
N PHE A 70 -6.95 -6.57 -3.42
CA PHE A 70 -7.75 -5.44 -2.96
C PHE A 70 -7.29 -4.15 -3.63
N TYR A 71 -8.25 -3.33 -4.03
CA TYR A 71 -8.02 -1.94 -4.38
C TYR A 71 -8.66 -1.08 -3.30
N LEU A 72 -7.84 -0.71 -2.31
CA LEU A 72 -8.29 0.12 -1.18
C LEU A 72 -8.28 1.59 -1.60
N THR A 73 -9.39 2.26 -1.42
CA THR A 73 -9.57 3.68 -1.75
C THR A 73 -10.30 4.42 -0.65
N ALA A 74 -10.16 5.73 -0.63
CA ALA A 74 -10.95 6.66 0.18
C ALA A 74 -10.93 8.05 -0.44
N ASN A 75 -11.93 8.87 -0.09
CA ASN A 75 -11.98 10.27 -0.48
C ASN A 75 -10.69 11.00 -0.07
N LEU A 76 -10.19 11.87 -0.94
CA LEU A 76 -8.95 12.61 -0.71
C LEU A 76 -8.96 13.42 0.59
N LYS A 77 -10.09 14.09 0.92
CA LYS A 77 -10.22 14.88 2.15
C LYS A 77 -10.14 13.99 3.38
N VAL A 78 -10.82 12.83 3.36
CA VAL A 78 -10.78 11.85 4.47
C VAL A 78 -9.35 11.32 4.68
N ARG A 79 -8.63 11.00 3.59
CA ARG A 79 -7.23 10.57 3.68
C ARG A 79 -6.32 11.68 4.23
N ALA A 80 -6.57 12.93 3.83
CA ALA A 80 -5.83 14.09 4.32
C ALA A 80 -6.07 14.32 5.81
N GLU A 81 -7.31 14.21 6.26
CA GLU A 81 -7.67 14.34 7.68
C GLU A 81 -7.03 13.25 8.54
N ARG A 82 -7.12 11.98 8.11
CA ARG A 82 -6.47 10.85 8.80
C ARG A 82 -4.97 11.06 8.92
N ARG A 83 -4.33 11.53 7.84
CA ARG A 83 -2.88 11.77 7.80
C ARG A 83 -2.47 12.98 8.64
N PHE A 84 -3.25 14.04 8.59
CA PHE A 84 -3.04 15.22 9.41
C PHE A 84 -3.12 14.88 10.91
N ASN A 85 -4.17 14.15 11.32
CA ASN A 85 -4.34 13.70 12.71
C ASN A 85 -3.18 12.80 13.17
N GLN A 86 -2.64 11.97 12.29
CA GLN A 86 -1.42 11.21 12.58
C GLN A 86 -0.22 12.13 12.84
N PHE A 87 -0.02 13.15 12.01
CA PHE A 87 1.09 14.09 12.15
C PHE A 87 0.96 14.96 13.41
N VAL A 88 -0.24 15.34 13.78
CA VAL A 88 -0.50 16.04 15.05
C VAL A 88 -0.09 15.16 16.25
N LYS A 89 -0.47 13.88 16.25
CA LYS A 89 -0.03 12.92 17.28
C LYS A 89 1.50 12.75 17.33
N GLU A 90 2.15 12.82 16.18
CA GLU A 90 3.61 12.77 16.06
C GLU A 90 4.29 14.11 16.36
N LYS A 91 3.54 15.15 16.77
CA LYS A 91 4.01 16.52 17.06
C LYS A 91 4.78 17.13 15.90
N LYS A 92 4.35 16.89 14.66
CA LYS A 92 4.93 17.50 13.46
C LYS A 92 4.28 18.85 13.20
N ASP A 93 5.10 19.85 12.90
CA ASP A 93 4.65 21.17 12.46
C ASP A 93 4.27 21.09 10.97
N ILE A 94 2.97 20.91 10.71
CA ILE A 94 2.40 20.79 9.37
C ILE A 94 0.93 21.22 9.37
N THR A 95 0.46 21.87 8.32
CA THR A 95 -0.95 22.26 8.18
C THR A 95 -1.75 21.19 7.41
N TYR A 96 -3.06 21.21 7.59
CA TYR A 96 -3.98 20.36 6.83
C TYR A 96 -3.85 20.58 5.31
N GLU A 97 -3.74 21.85 4.89
CA GLU A 97 -3.61 22.26 3.50
C GLU A 97 -2.34 21.69 2.86
N GLN A 98 -1.23 21.68 3.60
CA GLN A 98 0.01 21.07 3.15
C GLN A 98 -0.16 19.55 2.96
N VAL A 99 -0.78 18.87 3.91
CA VAL A 99 -1.05 17.43 3.81
C VAL A 99 -1.96 17.13 2.63
N LEU A 100 -3.02 17.90 2.44
CA LEU A 100 -3.96 17.75 1.33
C LEU A 100 -3.28 17.97 -0.02
N GLY A 101 -2.43 19.00 -0.11
CA GLY A 101 -1.62 19.30 -1.30
C GLY A 101 -0.65 18.16 -1.65
N ASP A 102 0.14 17.72 -0.67
CA ASP A 102 1.10 16.61 -0.83
C ASP A 102 0.41 15.30 -1.29
N LEU A 103 -0.77 14.99 -0.73
CA LEU A 103 -1.54 13.80 -1.13
C LEU A 103 -2.09 13.92 -2.54
N ARG A 104 -2.62 15.09 -2.92
CA ARG A 104 -3.13 15.35 -4.27
C ARG A 104 -2.02 15.22 -5.31
N GLU A 105 -0.88 15.85 -5.07
CA GLU A 105 0.27 15.76 -5.95
C GLU A 105 0.74 14.32 -6.11
N ARG A 106 0.84 13.58 -5.01
CA ARG A 106 1.24 12.17 -5.03
C ARG A 106 0.26 11.30 -5.81
N ASP A 107 -1.06 11.50 -5.62
CA ASP A 107 -2.09 10.76 -6.37
C ASP A 107 -1.98 10.99 -7.88
N VAL A 108 -1.74 12.23 -8.30
CA VAL A 108 -1.51 12.57 -9.70
C VAL A 108 -0.24 11.91 -10.23
N GLN A 109 0.86 11.99 -9.48
CA GLN A 109 2.11 11.36 -9.86
C GLN A 109 1.98 9.83 -9.97
N ASP A 110 1.33 9.18 -8.99
CA ASP A 110 1.16 7.73 -8.97
C ASP A 110 0.27 7.23 -10.12
N LYS A 111 -0.76 8.00 -10.51
CA LYS A 111 -1.65 7.66 -11.64
C LYS A 111 -1.01 7.88 -13.00
N ASN A 112 -0.20 8.94 -13.13
CA ASN A 112 0.35 9.38 -14.42
C ASN A 112 1.78 8.86 -14.66
N ARG A 113 2.28 7.94 -13.83
CA ARG A 113 3.59 7.31 -14.08
C ARG A 113 3.57 6.55 -15.39
N GLU A 114 4.59 6.73 -16.19
CA GLU A 114 4.80 5.98 -17.42
C GLU A 114 4.92 4.47 -17.16
N HIS A 115 5.61 4.11 -16.05
CA HIS A 115 5.83 2.72 -15.67
C HIS A 115 5.09 2.36 -14.39
N SER A 116 4.32 1.28 -14.43
CA SER A 116 3.51 0.77 -13.32
C SER A 116 2.63 1.85 -12.66
N PRO A 117 1.74 2.51 -13.41
CA PRO A 117 0.82 3.51 -12.85
C PRO A 117 -0.07 2.89 -11.78
N LEU A 118 -0.53 3.71 -10.84
CA LEU A 118 -1.55 3.30 -9.89
C LEU A 118 -2.87 3.08 -10.62
N GLN A 119 -3.23 1.84 -10.77
CA GLN A 119 -4.49 1.44 -11.40
C GLN A 119 -5.15 0.31 -10.62
N LYS A 120 -6.47 0.17 -10.78
CA LYS A 120 -7.19 -0.97 -10.22
C LYS A 120 -6.73 -2.25 -10.93
N PRO A 121 -6.14 -3.22 -10.23
CA PRO A 121 -5.74 -4.48 -10.83
C PRO A 121 -6.95 -5.25 -11.36
N LYS A 122 -6.79 -6.00 -12.44
CA LYS A 122 -7.84 -6.87 -12.96
C LYS A 122 -8.27 -7.89 -11.89
N GLY A 123 -9.56 -7.98 -11.65
CA GLY A 123 -10.13 -8.88 -10.64
C GLY A 123 -10.00 -8.39 -9.19
N ALA A 124 -9.53 -7.18 -8.96
CA ALA A 124 -9.42 -6.63 -7.61
C ALA A 124 -10.80 -6.29 -7.03
N VAL A 125 -11.00 -6.65 -5.77
CA VAL A 125 -12.13 -6.20 -4.96
C VAL A 125 -11.86 -4.76 -4.54
N VAL A 126 -12.79 -3.86 -4.87
CA VAL A 126 -12.71 -2.46 -4.45
C VAL A 126 -13.27 -2.33 -3.05
N VAL A 127 -12.51 -1.71 -2.16
CA VAL A 127 -12.94 -1.34 -0.82
C VAL A 127 -12.77 0.16 -0.67
N ASP A 128 -13.87 0.90 -0.73
CA ASP A 128 -13.90 2.31 -0.36
C ASP A 128 -14.14 2.41 1.14
N ASN A 129 -13.17 2.95 1.87
CA ASN A 129 -13.25 3.11 3.30
C ASN A 129 -13.45 4.56 3.75
N SER A 130 -14.01 5.40 2.87
CA SER A 130 -14.26 6.82 3.17
C SER A 130 -15.10 7.00 4.43
N ASP A 131 -16.14 6.19 4.58
CA ASP A 131 -17.13 6.29 5.66
C ASP A 131 -16.88 5.32 6.82
N TYR A 132 -15.78 4.55 6.76
CA TYR A 132 -15.47 3.52 7.75
C TYR A 132 -14.25 3.89 8.57
N ASN A 133 -14.29 3.57 9.86
CA ASN A 133 -13.10 3.62 10.73
C ASN A 133 -12.17 2.42 10.45
N PHE A 134 -11.06 2.35 11.20
CA PHE A 134 -10.05 1.30 11.02
C PHE A 134 -10.62 -0.09 11.31
N GLU A 135 -11.35 -0.27 12.41
CA GLU A 135 -11.90 -1.57 12.83
C GLU A 135 -12.97 -2.07 11.86
N GLU A 136 -13.87 -1.18 11.45
CA GLU A 136 -14.88 -1.47 10.42
C GLU A 136 -14.24 -1.89 9.10
N THR A 137 -13.21 -1.16 8.65
CA THR A 137 -12.46 -1.52 7.44
C THR A 137 -11.82 -2.90 7.56
N ILE A 138 -11.20 -3.23 8.70
CA ILE A 138 -10.63 -4.56 8.95
C ILE A 138 -11.69 -5.64 8.90
N ASN A 139 -12.86 -5.41 9.49
CA ASN A 139 -13.96 -6.38 9.48
C ASN A 139 -14.49 -6.62 8.05
N ILE A 140 -14.65 -5.56 7.25
CA ILE A 140 -15.03 -5.67 5.83
C ILE A 140 -14.01 -6.53 5.08
N VAL A 141 -12.72 -6.22 5.22
CA VAL A 141 -11.64 -6.96 4.54
C VAL A 141 -11.60 -8.42 4.99
N LYS A 142 -11.71 -8.70 6.29
CA LYS A 142 -11.78 -10.07 6.83
C LYS A 142 -12.95 -10.88 6.25
N ASN A 143 -14.14 -10.28 6.22
CA ASN A 143 -15.33 -10.94 5.67
C ASN A 143 -15.13 -11.29 4.18
N ILE A 144 -14.52 -10.39 3.40
CA ILE A 144 -14.20 -10.65 1.99
C ILE A 144 -13.18 -11.79 1.88
N ILE A 145 -12.11 -11.77 2.69
CA ILE A 145 -11.10 -12.83 2.70
C ILE A 145 -11.75 -14.18 2.99
N PHE A 146 -12.55 -14.29 4.05
CA PHE A 146 -13.19 -15.55 4.44
C PHE A 146 -14.24 -16.03 3.43
N SER A 147 -14.89 -15.12 2.70
CA SER A 147 -15.81 -15.50 1.62
C SER A 147 -15.07 -16.01 0.37
N LYS A 148 -13.89 -15.47 0.08
CA LYS A 148 -13.10 -15.84 -1.11
C LYS A 148 -12.13 -16.99 -0.85
N ILE A 149 -11.64 -17.13 0.38
CA ILE A 149 -10.70 -18.16 0.80
C ILE A 149 -11.24 -18.81 2.11
N PRO A 150 -12.30 -19.64 2.02
CA PRO A 150 -12.95 -20.21 3.20
C PRO A 150 -12.02 -21.02 4.11
N THR A 151 -10.97 -21.60 3.54
CA THR A 151 -9.97 -22.39 4.27
C THR A 151 -9.20 -21.61 5.32
N LEU A 152 -9.18 -20.27 5.23
CA LEU A 152 -8.54 -19.38 6.22
C LEU A 152 -9.43 -19.14 7.45
N LYS A 153 -10.75 -19.36 7.36
CA LYS A 153 -11.68 -19.11 8.47
C LYS A 153 -11.39 -19.93 9.72
N ASN A 154 -10.82 -21.12 9.54
CA ASN A 154 -10.51 -22.06 10.62
C ASN A 154 -9.06 -21.95 11.12
N LYS A 155 -8.26 -21.00 10.61
CA LYS A 155 -6.84 -20.85 10.95
C LYS A 155 -6.49 -19.54 11.65
N ILE A 156 -7.49 -18.69 11.86
CA ILE A 156 -7.41 -17.40 12.55
C ILE A 156 -8.47 -17.35 13.64
#